data_e6131de147563c270a4b4175cf2b5129
#
_entry.id   e6131de147563c270a4b4175cf2b5129
#
_cell.length_a   1.000
_cell.length_b   1.000
_cell.length_c   1.000
_cell.angle_alpha   90.00
_cell.angle_beta   90.00
_cell.angle_gamma   90.00
#
_symmetry.space_group_name_H-M   'P 1'
#
loop_
_entity.id
_entity.type
_entity.pdbx_description
1 polymer ?
#
loop_
_entity_poly.entity_id
_entity_poly.type
_entity_poly.pdbx_seq_one_letter_code
_entity_poly.pdbx_strand_id
1 'polypeptide(L)'
;MLTNRQASIVEELLTGASQTTAYKSNYSTTHMSPKTIWEASSRLSKHPKIVARLDELRAEKEAEERMLRLSYGDFVINELQKLALSAKSDRARIKALELLGKSVGLLTNQ
;
A
#
# COMPACT_ATOMS: atom_id res chain seq x y z
N MET A 1 -24.19 -2.48 6.85
CA MET A 1 -23.44 -1.40 7.47
C MET A 1 -22.63 -1.92 8.64
N LEU A 2 -21.38 -1.54 8.75
CA LEU A 2 -20.52 -1.94 9.88
C LEU A 2 -20.88 -1.17 11.14
N THR A 3 -20.78 -1.85 12.30
CA THR A 3 -20.85 -1.16 13.58
C THR A 3 -19.56 -0.34 13.79
N ASN A 4 -19.57 0.59 14.74
CA ASN A 4 -18.39 1.39 15.07
C ASN A 4 -17.22 0.50 15.51
N ARG A 5 -17.48 -0.57 16.26
CA ARG A 5 -16.45 -1.54 16.69
C ARG A 5 -15.89 -2.31 15.50
N GLN A 6 -16.75 -2.75 14.59
CA GLN A 6 -16.32 -3.45 13.38
C GLN A 6 -15.49 -2.54 12.48
N ALA A 7 -15.89 -1.29 12.30
CA ALA A 7 -15.13 -0.31 11.51
C ALA A 7 -13.75 -0.06 12.10
N SER A 8 -13.66 0.06 13.43
CA SER A 8 -12.40 0.25 14.12
C SER A 8 -11.47 -0.96 13.96
N ILE A 9 -12.02 -2.18 14.02
CA ILE A 9 -11.26 -3.41 13.81
C ILE A 9 -10.70 -3.47 12.38
N VAL A 10 -11.51 -3.09 11.39
CA VAL A 10 -11.07 -3.05 9.99
C VAL A 10 -9.87 -2.09 9.84
N GLU A 11 -9.94 -0.91 10.42
CA GLU A 11 -8.85 0.06 10.37
C GLU A 11 -7.58 -0.48 11.02
N GLU A 12 -7.70 -1.11 12.18
CA GLU A 12 -6.55 -1.69 12.89
C GLU A 12 -5.92 -2.83 12.10
N LEU A 13 -6.73 -3.72 11.52
CA LEU A 13 -6.24 -4.80 10.66
C LEU A 13 -5.55 -4.26 9.41
N LEU A 14 -6.08 -3.19 8.83
CA LEU A 14 -5.51 -2.55 7.66
C LEU A 14 -4.12 -1.97 7.94
N THR A 15 -3.90 -1.47 9.16
CA THR A 15 -2.60 -0.92 9.58
C THR A 15 -1.60 -1.97 10.06
N GLY A 16 -1.98 -3.24 10.04
CA GLY A 16 -1.08 -4.35 10.35
C GLY A 16 -1.22 -4.94 11.75
N ALA A 17 -2.22 -4.53 12.53
CA ALA A 17 -2.47 -5.12 13.85
C ALA A 17 -2.91 -6.58 13.70
N SER A 18 -2.57 -7.43 14.67
CA SER A 18 -3.05 -8.81 14.69
C SER A 18 -4.54 -8.85 15.00
N GLN A 19 -5.21 -9.94 14.61
CA GLN A 19 -6.62 -10.17 14.92
C GLN A 19 -6.90 -10.03 16.42
N THR A 20 -6.06 -10.64 17.23
CA THR A 20 -6.20 -10.64 18.70
C THR A 20 -6.07 -9.23 19.27
N THR A 21 -5.08 -8.47 18.80
CA THR A 21 -4.86 -7.10 19.24
C THR A 21 -6.04 -6.21 18.87
N ALA A 22 -6.52 -6.31 17.63
CA ALA A 22 -7.68 -5.54 17.16
C ALA A 22 -8.94 -5.88 17.99
N TYR A 23 -9.15 -7.16 18.30
CA TYR A 23 -10.26 -7.58 19.11
C TYR A 23 -10.20 -7.01 20.53
N LYS A 24 -9.04 -7.14 21.19
CA LYS A 24 -8.84 -6.64 22.55
C LYS A 24 -9.02 -5.12 22.66
N SER A 25 -8.64 -4.39 21.65
CA SER A 25 -8.78 -2.93 21.62
C SER A 25 -10.23 -2.47 21.54
N ASN A 26 -11.12 -3.29 21.02
CA ASN A 26 -12.50 -2.90 20.73
C ASN A 26 -13.56 -3.63 21.55
N TYR A 27 -13.21 -4.71 22.20
CA TYR A 27 -14.14 -5.50 23.04
C TYR A 27 -13.53 -5.76 24.40
N SER A 28 -14.41 -5.83 25.42
CA SER A 28 -13.97 -6.20 26.75
C SER A 28 -13.59 -7.68 26.79
N THR A 29 -12.38 -7.96 27.24
CA THR A 29 -11.84 -9.32 27.32
C THR A 29 -11.46 -9.73 28.75
N THR A 30 -11.90 -8.94 29.74
CA THR A 30 -11.52 -9.09 31.15
C THR A 30 -11.80 -10.49 31.71
N HIS A 31 -12.92 -11.10 31.30
CA HIS A 31 -13.34 -12.41 31.77
C HIS A 31 -13.15 -13.53 30.73
N MET A 32 -12.33 -13.28 29.70
CA MET A 32 -12.11 -14.24 28.62
C MET A 32 -10.75 -14.89 28.74
N SER A 33 -10.71 -16.21 28.49
CA SER A 33 -9.43 -16.92 28.40
C SER A 33 -8.71 -16.55 27.10
N PRO A 34 -7.37 -16.72 27.01
CA PRO A 34 -6.65 -16.48 25.75
C PRO A 34 -7.19 -17.27 24.57
N LYS A 35 -7.59 -18.53 24.82
CA LYS A 35 -8.19 -19.37 23.79
C LYS A 35 -9.51 -18.80 23.27
N THR A 36 -10.38 -18.35 24.17
CA THR A 36 -11.68 -17.74 23.81
C THR A 36 -11.48 -16.45 23.02
N ILE A 37 -10.53 -15.62 23.43
CA ILE A 37 -10.18 -14.37 22.73
C ILE A 37 -9.70 -14.69 21.31
N TRP A 38 -8.83 -15.70 21.17
CA TRP A 38 -8.31 -16.11 19.86
C TRP A 38 -9.42 -16.60 18.94
N GLU A 39 -10.31 -17.45 19.46
CA GLU A 39 -11.44 -17.97 18.68
C GLU A 39 -12.41 -16.87 18.26
N ALA A 40 -12.74 -15.95 19.16
CA ALA A 40 -13.64 -14.83 18.88
C ALA A 40 -13.03 -13.87 17.85
N SER A 41 -11.75 -13.54 18.00
CA SER A 41 -11.07 -12.65 17.07
C SER A 41 -10.93 -13.28 15.68
N SER A 42 -10.63 -14.58 15.61
CA SER A 42 -10.56 -15.31 14.34
C SER A 42 -11.92 -15.34 13.63
N ARG A 43 -12.98 -15.61 14.39
CA ARG A 43 -14.35 -15.64 13.84
C ARG A 43 -14.77 -14.28 13.32
N LEU A 44 -14.45 -13.22 14.06
CA LEU A 44 -14.81 -11.86 13.67
C LEU A 44 -14.05 -11.41 12.42
N SER A 45 -12.76 -11.74 12.32
CA SER A 45 -11.95 -11.39 11.15
C SER A 45 -12.41 -12.08 9.87
N LYS A 46 -13.15 -13.18 9.98
CA LYS A 46 -13.74 -13.91 8.86
C LYS A 46 -15.19 -13.51 8.57
N HIS A 47 -15.73 -12.57 9.34
CA HIS A 47 -17.10 -12.08 9.11
C HIS A 47 -17.19 -11.45 7.72
N PRO A 48 -18.20 -11.82 6.90
CA PRO A 48 -18.28 -11.35 5.50
C PRO A 48 -18.22 -9.83 5.35
N LYS A 49 -18.85 -9.08 6.23
CA LYS A 49 -18.84 -7.62 6.18
C LYS A 49 -17.46 -7.04 6.45
N ILE A 50 -16.71 -7.65 7.37
CA ILE A 50 -15.35 -7.22 7.70
C ILE A 50 -14.40 -7.56 6.56
N VAL A 51 -14.48 -8.76 6.01
CA VAL A 51 -13.67 -9.20 4.86
C VAL A 51 -13.92 -8.30 3.66
N ALA A 52 -15.18 -8.04 3.34
CA ALA A 52 -15.56 -7.20 2.20
C ALA A 52 -15.00 -5.77 2.33
N ARG A 53 -15.14 -5.16 3.51
CA ARG A 53 -14.64 -3.80 3.74
C ARG A 53 -13.12 -3.74 3.74
N LEU A 54 -12.47 -4.76 4.29
CA LEU A 54 -11.02 -4.86 4.29
C LEU A 54 -10.46 -4.96 2.87
N ASP A 55 -11.05 -5.82 2.05
CA ASP A 55 -10.66 -5.99 0.65
C ASP A 55 -10.85 -4.71 -0.15
N GLU A 56 -11.97 -4.02 0.08
CA GLU A 56 -12.28 -2.73 -0.55
C GLU A 56 -11.23 -1.67 -0.22
N LEU A 57 -10.89 -1.53 1.07
CA LEU A 57 -9.90 -0.55 1.53
C LEU A 57 -8.47 -0.89 1.06
N ARG A 58 -8.13 -2.18 1.01
CA ARG A 58 -6.83 -2.61 0.46
C ARG A 58 -6.71 -2.28 -1.02
N ALA A 59 -7.78 -2.47 -1.77
CA ALA A 59 -7.80 -2.14 -3.20
C ALA A 59 -7.65 -0.63 -3.41
N GLU A 60 -8.32 0.20 -2.61
CA GLU A 60 -8.19 1.66 -2.66
C GLU A 60 -6.76 2.10 -2.35
N LYS A 61 -6.15 1.52 -1.32
CA LYS A 61 -4.77 1.82 -0.92
C LYS A 61 -3.78 1.46 -2.03
N GLU A 62 -3.94 0.29 -2.63
CA GLU A 62 -3.09 -0.15 -3.75
C GLU A 62 -3.23 0.77 -4.96
N ALA A 63 -4.46 1.23 -5.25
CA ALA A 63 -4.70 2.18 -6.34
C ALA A 63 -4.00 3.51 -6.08
N GLU A 64 -4.08 4.05 -4.86
CA GLU A 64 -3.40 5.28 -4.46
C GLU A 64 -1.88 5.14 -4.58
N GLU A 65 -1.32 4.05 -4.10
CA GLU A 65 0.13 3.77 -4.18
C GLU A 65 0.59 3.66 -5.64
N ARG A 66 -0.23 3.05 -6.50
CA ARG A 66 0.06 2.92 -7.93
C ARG A 66 0.07 4.29 -8.61
N MET A 67 -0.92 5.14 -8.31
CA MET A 67 -0.98 6.50 -8.85
C MET A 67 0.22 7.32 -8.42
N LEU A 68 0.64 7.18 -7.16
CA LEU A 68 1.79 7.89 -6.63
C LEU A 68 3.09 7.45 -7.34
N ARG A 69 3.27 6.14 -7.55
CA ARG A 69 4.43 5.61 -8.29
C ARG A 69 4.49 6.14 -9.72
N LEU A 70 3.34 6.19 -10.41
CA LEU A 70 3.26 6.73 -11.76
C LEU A 70 3.63 8.22 -11.80
N SER A 71 3.15 8.98 -10.81
CA SER A 71 3.47 10.40 -10.68
C SER A 71 4.97 10.64 -10.47
N TYR A 72 5.63 9.85 -9.63
CA TYR A 72 7.07 9.93 -9.44
C TYR A 72 7.83 9.51 -10.70
N GLY A 73 7.34 8.49 -11.41
CA GLY A 73 7.93 8.06 -12.68
C GLY A 73 7.92 9.17 -13.73
N ASP A 74 6.80 9.86 -13.86
CA ASP A 74 6.67 11.00 -14.77
C ASP A 74 7.63 12.13 -14.39
N PHE A 75 7.75 12.42 -13.11
CA PHE A 75 8.70 13.43 -12.63
C PHE A 75 10.14 13.09 -13.03
N VAL A 76 10.57 11.85 -12.78
CA VAL A 76 11.93 11.39 -13.11
C VAL A 76 12.18 11.50 -14.61
N ILE A 77 11.23 11.06 -15.44
CA ILE A 77 11.34 11.15 -16.90
C ILE A 77 11.47 12.61 -17.34
N ASN A 78 10.65 13.50 -16.81
CA ASN A 78 10.72 14.92 -17.13
C ASN A 78 12.07 15.54 -16.79
N GLU A 79 12.62 15.21 -15.62
CA GLU A 79 13.93 15.72 -15.21
C GLU A 79 15.06 15.16 -16.11
N LEU A 80 15.00 13.89 -16.49
CA LEU A 80 15.97 13.30 -17.41
C LEU A 80 15.91 13.95 -18.79
N GLN A 81 14.70 14.28 -19.28
CA GLN A 81 14.53 14.99 -20.55
C GLN A 81 15.21 16.35 -20.52
N LYS A 82 15.02 17.11 -19.43
CA LYS A 82 15.68 18.39 -19.25
C LYS A 82 17.18 18.29 -19.26
N LEU A 83 17.73 17.29 -18.56
CA LEU A 83 19.17 17.03 -18.54
C LEU A 83 19.70 16.67 -19.93
N ALA A 84 18.99 15.83 -20.67
CA ALA A 84 19.38 15.44 -22.01
C ALA A 84 19.45 16.62 -22.97
N LEU A 85 18.57 17.64 -22.78
CA LEU A 85 18.54 18.82 -23.63
C LEU A 85 19.51 19.92 -23.20
N SER A 86 19.80 20.02 -21.90
CA SER A 86 20.56 21.15 -21.35
C SER A 86 21.95 20.80 -20.83
N ALA A 87 22.32 19.52 -20.80
CA ALA A 87 23.62 19.09 -20.29
C ALA A 87 24.75 19.66 -21.16
N LYS A 88 25.77 20.22 -20.50
CA LYS A 88 26.92 20.85 -21.19
C LYS A 88 27.92 19.87 -21.74
N SER A 89 28.01 18.65 -21.15
CA SER A 89 28.92 17.62 -21.62
C SER A 89 28.19 16.54 -22.41
N ASP A 90 28.84 16.01 -23.45
CA ASP A 90 28.28 14.91 -24.23
C ASP A 90 28.11 13.65 -23.39
N ARG A 91 29.00 13.41 -22.43
CA ARG A 91 28.90 12.26 -21.52
C ARG A 91 27.62 12.31 -20.68
N ALA A 92 27.32 13.47 -20.10
CA ALA A 92 26.12 13.67 -19.29
C ALA A 92 24.86 13.51 -20.14
N ARG A 93 24.87 14.03 -21.37
CA ARG A 93 23.77 13.92 -22.32
C ARG A 93 23.50 12.46 -22.73
N ILE A 94 24.55 11.74 -23.04
CA ILE A 94 24.49 10.31 -23.42
C ILE A 94 23.91 9.51 -22.23
N LYS A 95 24.38 9.77 -21.01
CA LYS A 95 23.90 9.09 -19.82
C LYS A 95 22.42 9.34 -19.58
N ALA A 96 21.96 10.58 -19.73
CA ALA A 96 20.55 10.94 -19.56
C ALA A 96 19.67 10.24 -20.61
N LEU A 97 20.12 10.22 -21.89
CA LEU A 97 19.39 9.53 -22.96
C LEU A 97 19.33 8.02 -22.74
N GLU A 98 20.41 7.43 -22.26
CA GLU A 98 20.46 6.01 -21.92
C GLU A 98 19.44 5.66 -20.83
N LEU A 99 19.38 6.46 -19.76
CA LEU A 99 18.44 6.27 -18.66
C LEU A 99 16.98 6.47 -19.11
N LEU A 100 16.73 7.44 -19.99
CA LEU A 100 15.41 7.65 -20.58
C LEU A 100 15.00 6.45 -21.43
N GLY A 101 15.91 5.94 -22.25
CA GLY A 101 15.65 4.76 -23.09
C GLY A 101 15.28 3.54 -22.27
N LYS A 102 15.98 3.30 -21.15
CA LYS A 102 15.67 2.21 -20.22
C LYS A 102 14.32 2.41 -19.56
N SER A 103 14.02 3.65 -19.13
CA SER A 103 12.76 3.97 -18.44
C SER A 103 11.53 3.72 -19.31
N VAL A 104 11.64 3.94 -20.61
CA VAL A 104 10.51 3.73 -21.54
C VAL A 104 10.58 2.38 -22.26
N GLY A 105 11.52 1.51 -21.88
CA GLY A 105 11.62 0.17 -22.42
C GLY A 105 12.28 0.06 -23.80
N LEU A 106 12.96 1.12 -24.26
CA LEU A 106 13.69 1.10 -25.53
C LEU A 106 15.03 0.39 -25.44
N LEU A 107 15.59 0.32 -24.22
CA LEU A 107 16.87 -0.33 -23.95
C LEU A 107 16.67 -1.39 -22.85
N THR A 108 17.50 -2.43 -22.87
CA THR A 108 17.44 -3.47 -21.84
C THR A 108 18.10 -3.01 -20.55
N ASN A 109 17.59 -3.50 -19.40
CA ASN A 109 18.10 -3.19 -18.07
C ASN A 109 19.10 -4.24 -17.58
N GLN A 110 20.09 -4.55 -18.40
CA GLN A 110 21.14 -5.49 -18.01
C GLN A 110 22.37 -4.78 -17.47
#